data_1aa5ff662c56cce69e93b2d3d878d061
#
_entry.id   1aa5ff662c56cce69e93b2d3d878d061
#
_cell.length_a   1.000
_cell.length_b   1.000
_cell.length_c   1.000
_cell.angle_alpha   90.00
_cell.angle_beta   90.00
_cell.angle_gamma   90.00
#
_symmetry.space_group_name_H-M   'P 1'
#
loop_
_entity.id
_entity.type
_entity.pdbx_description
1 polymer ?
#
loop_
_entity_poly.entity_id
_entity_poly.type
_entity_poly.pdbx_seq_one_letter_code
_entity_poly.pdbx_strand_id
1 'polypeptide(L)'
;MNVHSCFDPMSQSQIDSSSPDRRSQILDAALVCFARRGFHQTSMHDISAEAGISVGLIYRYFENKEAVISGMADRHKKEIGELLERAGQAPTLLESLEILFTAHCCESEPRVVSAFVVDLYAEASRNPRVADLVRDVLKTSMEGVAELIGRAPEAQTATHGLTPIELAELIFAVARGMLMFDVLRPQEMTAAERRARHLEVTRTLWRLLFKPEAELAYA
;
A
#
# COMPACT_ATOMS: atom_id res chain seq x y z
N MET A 1 -16.07 16.19 17.95
CA MET A 1 -15.62 14.87 18.41
C MET A 1 -14.38 14.51 17.60
N ASN A 2 -13.19 14.61 18.23
CA ASN A 2 -11.90 14.47 17.56
C ASN A 2 -11.62 13.00 17.24
N VAL A 3 -11.53 12.69 15.93
CA VAL A 3 -11.00 11.41 15.44
C VAL A 3 -9.46 11.50 15.25
N HIS A 4 -8.76 11.76 16.34
CA HIS A 4 -7.30 11.61 16.42
C HIS A 4 -6.99 10.41 17.30
N SER A 5 -7.07 9.20 16.76
CA SER A 5 -6.48 8.02 17.41
C SER A 5 -6.52 6.79 16.50
N CYS A 6 -5.63 6.72 15.52
CA CYS A 6 -5.21 5.45 14.93
C CYS A 6 -3.67 5.25 15.00
N PHE A 7 -2.96 6.19 15.62
CA PHE A 7 -1.55 6.03 15.96
C PHE A 7 -1.37 6.34 17.44
N ASP A 8 -1.18 5.30 18.25
CA ASP A 8 -0.73 5.43 19.64
C ASP A 8 0.82 5.39 19.61
N PRO A 9 1.51 6.48 19.95
CA PRO A 9 2.97 6.50 19.98
C PRO A 9 3.45 6.06 21.35
N MET A 10 3.69 4.78 21.58
CA MET A 10 4.40 4.30 22.75
C MET A 10 5.76 3.74 22.36
N SER A 11 6.73 4.59 22.23
CA SER A 11 8.06 4.47 22.85
C SER A 11 8.90 5.68 22.54
N GLN A 12 8.99 6.61 23.48
CA GLN A 12 9.93 7.70 23.48
C GLN A 12 11.32 7.16 23.83
N SER A 13 12.16 6.93 22.83
CA SER A 13 13.59 7.15 22.98
C SER A 13 13.88 8.53 22.41
N GLN A 14 14.38 9.43 23.25
CA GLN A 14 14.76 10.80 22.93
C GLN A 14 15.78 10.81 21.79
N ILE A 15 15.30 11.10 20.57
CA ILE A 15 16.10 11.58 19.46
C ILE A 15 15.56 12.97 19.13
N ASP A 16 16.46 13.92 19.10
CA ASP A 16 16.32 15.36 18.88
C ASP A 16 15.16 15.72 17.92
N SER A 17 14.03 16.18 18.48
CA SER A 17 12.74 16.36 17.80
C SER A 17 12.58 17.72 17.13
N SER A 18 13.64 18.31 16.56
CA SER A 18 13.61 19.65 15.98
C SER A 18 13.92 19.76 14.48
N SER A 19 14.13 18.64 13.75
CA SER A 19 14.25 18.68 12.30
C SER A 19 13.26 17.69 11.69
N PRO A 20 12.23 18.16 10.94
CA PRO A 20 11.38 17.23 10.21
C PRO A 20 12.28 16.35 9.33
N ASP A 21 12.01 15.05 9.26
CA ASP A 21 12.72 14.16 8.36
C ASP A 21 12.56 14.69 6.93
N ARG A 22 13.56 15.43 6.46
CA ARG A 22 13.55 16.09 5.14
C ARG A 22 13.37 15.10 4.00
N ARG A 23 13.86 13.89 4.20
CA ARG A 23 13.71 12.83 3.20
C ARG A 23 12.22 12.44 3.07
N SER A 24 11.54 12.21 4.19
CA SER A 24 10.08 11.92 4.20
C SER A 24 9.29 13.08 3.64
N GLN A 25 9.57 14.32 4.03
CA GLN A 25 8.92 15.53 3.50
C GLN A 25 9.00 15.61 1.96
N ILE A 26 10.16 15.28 1.38
CA ILE A 26 10.34 15.27 -0.09
C ILE A 26 9.52 14.14 -0.73
N LEU A 27 9.50 12.95 -0.13
CA LEU A 27 8.75 11.82 -0.66
C LEU A 27 7.22 12.06 -0.62
N ASP A 28 6.71 12.72 0.42
CA ASP A 28 5.30 13.09 0.53
C ASP A 28 4.90 14.14 -0.54
N ALA A 29 5.72 15.15 -0.71
CA ALA A 29 5.54 16.15 -1.76
C ALA A 29 5.59 15.52 -3.17
N ALA A 30 6.51 14.58 -3.39
CA ALA A 30 6.62 13.85 -4.65
C ALA A 30 5.37 13.02 -4.96
N LEU A 31 4.81 12.33 -3.96
CA LEU A 31 3.56 11.59 -4.10
C LEU A 31 2.43 12.50 -4.61
N VAL A 32 2.26 13.66 -4.00
CA VAL A 32 1.24 14.65 -4.38
C VAL A 32 1.48 15.16 -5.81
N CYS A 33 2.72 15.52 -6.15
CA CYS A 33 3.08 16.01 -7.48
C CYS A 33 2.85 14.97 -8.57
N PHE A 34 3.30 13.73 -8.35
CA PHE A 34 3.10 12.63 -9.30
C PHE A 34 1.62 12.28 -9.48
N ALA A 35 0.85 12.24 -8.40
CA ALA A 35 -0.59 11.97 -8.47
C ALA A 35 -1.37 13.05 -9.24
N ARG A 36 -0.94 14.32 -9.16
CA ARG A 36 -1.63 15.45 -9.82
C ARG A 36 -1.24 15.62 -11.28
N ARG A 37 0.02 15.41 -11.64
CA ARG A 37 0.59 15.77 -12.96
C ARG A 37 1.19 14.59 -13.72
N GLY A 38 1.32 13.43 -13.08
CA GLY A 38 2.06 12.30 -13.60
C GLY A 38 3.58 12.46 -13.51
N PHE A 39 4.28 11.34 -13.70
CA PHE A 39 5.73 11.28 -13.58
C PHE A 39 6.45 12.22 -14.56
N HIS A 40 6.06 12.22 -15.84
CA HIS A 40 6.77 12.96 -16.88
C HIS A 40 6.65 14.48 -16.71
N GLN A 41 5.48 14.98 -16.34
CA GLN A 41 5.23 16.42 -16.22
C GLN A 41 5.72 17.01 -14.90
N THR A 42 6.02 16.18 -13.90
CA THR A 42 6.58 16.62 -12.62
C THR A 42 8.07 16.83 -12.74
N SER A 43 8.56 17.99 -12.29
CA SER A 43 9.99 18.33 -12.19
C SER A 43 10.47 18.27 -10.75
N MET A 44 11.81 18.21 -10.54
CA MET A 44 12.40 18.36 -9.21
C MET A 44 12.09 19.72 -8.59
N HIS A 45 11.87 20.75 -9.42
CA HIS A 45 11.43 22.07 -8.96
C HIS A 45 10.00 22.03 -8.41
N ASP A 46 9.07 21.31 -9.08
CA ASP A 46 7.70 21.17 -8.59
C ASP A 46 7.68 20.47 -7.24
N ILE A 47 8.46 19.39 -7.09
CA ILE A 47 8.57 18.65 -5.81
C ILE A 47 9.17 19.56 -4.72
N SER A 48 10.20 20.35 -5.03
CA SER A 48 10.81 21.26 -4.06
C SER A 48 9.83 22.36 -3.61
N ALA A 49 9.03 22.89 -4.53
CA ALA A 49 7.99 23.88 -4.25
C ALA A 49 6.89 23.31 -3.36
N GLU A 50 6.38 22.10 -3.69
CA GLU A 50 5.36 21.40 -2.88
C GLU A 50 5.90 21.05 -1.48
N ALA A 51 7.16 20.65 -1.39
CA ALA A 51 7.84 20.34 -0.12
C ALA A 51 8.20 21.61 0.70
N GLY A 52 8.07 22.81 0.13
CA GLY A 52 8.45 24.06 0.81
C GLY A 52 9.96 24.18 1.10
N ILE A 53 10.81 23.60 0.24
CA ILE A 53 12.27 23.63 0.37
C ILE A 53 12.93 24.19 -0.89
N SER A 54 14.21 24.58 -0.78
CA SER A 54 14.97 25.03 -1.95
C SER A 54 15.32 23.89 -2.91
N VAL A 55 15.39 24.20 -4.21
CA VAL A 55 15.81 23.26 -5.24
C VAL A 55 17.21 22.69 -4.96
N GLY A 56 18.13 23.52 -4.44
CA GLY A 56 19.47 23.04 -4.05
C GLY A 56 19.42 22.03 -2.90
N LEU A 57 18.43 22.15 -2.00
CA LEU A 57 18.28 21.21 -0.89
C LEU A 57 17.74 19.85 -1.36
N ILE A 58 16.78 19.81 -2.29
CA ILE A 58 16.24 18.53 -2.80
C ILE A 58 17.33 17.71 -3.47
N TYR A 59 18.23 18.33 -4.27
CA TYR A 59 19.33 17.64 -4.94
C TYR A 59 20.39 17.07 -3.99
N ARG A 60 20.43 17.50 -2.72
CA ARG A 60 21.26 16.86 -1.69
C ARG A 60 20.73 15.51 -1.22
N TYR A 61 19.43 15.25 -1.38
CA TYR A 61 18.76 14.01 -0.97
C TYR A 61 18.51 13.07 -2.14
N PHE A 62 18.17 13.63 -3.31
CA PHE A 62 17.79 12.86 -4.49
C PHE A 62 18.37 13.50 -5.75
N GLU A 63 19.17 12.74 -6.48
CA GLU A 63 19.85 13.19 -7.68
C GLU A 63 18.89 13.52 -8.83
N ASN A 64 17.80 12.75 -8.94
CA ASN A 64 16.80 12.85 -10.01
C ASN A 64 15.46 12.26 -9.58
N LYS A 65 14.46 12.30 -10.47
CA LYS A 65 13.11 11.76 -10.19
C LYS A 65 13.11 10.24 -9.96
N GLU A 66 13.94 9.50 -10.67
CA GLU A 66 14.08 8.06 -10.49
C GLU A 66 14.62 7.73 -9.09
N ALA A 67 15.56 8.52 -8.58
CA ALA A 67 16.05 8.38 -7.21
C ALA A 67 14.93 8.67 -6.18
N VAL A 68 14.03 9.62 -6.47
CA VAL A 68 12.84 9.87 -5.65
C VAL A 68 11.92 8.65 -5.64
N ILE A 69 11.60 8.07 -6.80
CA ILE A 69 10.77 6.84 -6.89
C ILE A 69 11.44 5.68 -6.15
N SER A 70 12.75 5.51 -6.29
CA SER A 70 13.49 4.50 -5.52
C SER A 70 13.33 4.71 -4.02
N GLY A 71 13.46 5.96 -3.55
CA GLY A 71 13.21 6.31 -2.15
C GLY A 71 11.78 6.03 -1.68
N MET A 72 10.79 6.24 -2.55
CA MET A 72 9.40 5.89 -2.26
C MET A 72 9.21 4.37 -2.18
N ALA A 73 9.84 3.61 -3.09
CA ALA A 73 9.80 2.15 -3.07
C ALA A 73 10.42 1.58 -1.79
N ASP A 74 11.58 2.11 -1.35
CA ASP A 74 12.22 1.69 -0.10
C ASP A 74 11.36 1.98 1.13
N ARG A 75 10.75 3.18 1.20
CA ARG A 75 9.81 3.56 2.26
C ARG A 75 8.61 2.62 2.27
N HIS A 76 8.01 2.37 1.12
CA HIS A 76 6.85 1.49 1.00
C HIS A 76 7.17 0.04 1.38
N LYS A 77 8.35 -0.49 1.02
CA LYS A 77 8.77 -1.84 1.48
C LYS A 77 8.88 -1.90 3.01
N LYS A 78 9.40 -0.87 3.65
CA LYS A 78 9.46 -0.79 5.11
C LYS A 78 8.05 -0.77 5.73
N GLU A 79 7.16 0.09 5.23
CA GLU A 79 5.77 0.21 5.68
C GLU A 79 5.01 -1.11 5.52
N ILE A 80 5.22 -1.82 4.39
CA ILE A 80 4.65 -3.16 4.16
C ILE A 80 5.21 -4.16 5.16
N GLY A 81 6.52 -4.14 5.44
CA GLY A 81 7.12 -5.02 6.44
C GLY A 81 6.48 -4.84 7.82
N GLU A 82 6.33 -3.60 8.28
CA GLU A 82 5.67 -3.27 9.55
C GLU A 82 4.18 -3.68 9.54
N LEU A 83 3.51 -3.55 8.40
CA LEU A 83 2.12 -3.95 8.23
C LEU A 83 1.96 -5.47 8.27
N LEU A 84 2.84 -6.21 7.59
CA LEU A 84 2.86 -7.68 7.59
C LEU A 84 3.17 -8.22 9.00
N GLU A 85 4.08 -7.59 9.72
CA GLU A 85 4.37 -7.96 11.10
C GLU A 85 3.14 -7.80 12.00
N ARG A 86 2.43 -6.68 11.90
CA ARG A 86 1.17 -6.46 12.62
C ARG A 86 0.08 -7.47 12.22
N ALA A 87 -0.06 -7.72 10.91
CA ALA A 87 -1.01 -8.71 10.41
C ALA A 87 -0.70 -10.12 10.91
N GLY A 88 0.60 -10.46 11.01
CA GLY A 88 1.05 -11.76 11.53
C GLY A 88 0.78 -11.99 13.03
N GLN A 89 0.43 -10.95 13.78
CA GLN A 89 0.02 -11.03 15.19
C GLN A 89 -1.50 -11.23 15.35
N ALA A 90 -2.27 -11.16 14.26
CA ALA A 90 -3.71 -11.36 14.30
C ALA A 90 -4.06 -12.82 14.64
N PRO A 91 -5.15 -13.07 15.41
CA PRO A 91 -5.56 -14.41 15.83
C PRO A 91 -5.93 -15.35 14.68
N THR A 92 -6.42 -14.79 13.56
CA THR A 92 -6.91 -15.56 12.40
C THR A 92 -6.37 -14.99 11.10
N LEU A 93 -6.29 -15.82 10.06
CA LEU A 93 -5.91 -15.38 8.71
C LEU A 93 -6.89 -14.33 8.17
N LEU A 94 -8.20 -14.46 8.45
CA LEU A 94 -9.17 -13.46 8.05
C LEU A 94 -8.84 -12.07 8.62
N GLU A 95 -8.55 -11.98 9.91
CA GLU A 95 -8.17 -10.72 10.55
C GLU A 95 -6.85 -10.17 10.00
N SER A 96 -5.86 -11.04 9.70
CA SER A 96 -4.64 -10.65 9.00
C SER A 96 -4.94 -9.99 7.65
N LEU A 97 -5.80 -10.61 6.84
CA LEU A 97 -6.20 -10.07 5.55
C LEU A 97 -7.01 -8.77 5.69
N GLU A 98 -7.90 -8.66 6.69
CA GLU A 98 -8.65 -7.43 6.97
C GLU A 98 -7.70 -6.27 7.30
N ILE A 99 -6.66 -6.49 8.09
CA ILE A 99 -5.62 -5.49 8.39
C ILE A 99 -4.93 -5.05 7.10
N LEU A 100 -4.49 -5.98 6.27
CA LEU A 100 -3.79 -5.69 5.01
C LEU A 100 -4.68 -4.92 4.01
N PHE A 101 -5.91 -5.35 3.81
CA PHE A 101 -6.83 -4.72 2.83
C PHE A 101 -7.33 -3.35 3.26
N THR A 102 -7.36 -3.07 4.56
CA THR A 102 -7.86 -1.78 5.07
C THR A 102 -6.76 -0.78 5.41
N ALA A 103 -5.49 -1.17 5.33
CA ALA A 103 -4.37 -0.31 5.70
C ALA A 103 -4.40 1.05 5.01
N HIS A 104 -4.57 1.05 3.69
CA HIS A 104 -4.62 2.28 2.90
C HIS A 104 -5.95 3.05 2.98
N CYS A 105 -7.01 2.45 3.57
CA CYS A 105 -8.28 3.17 3.80
C CYS A 105 -8.17 4.22 4.91
N CYS A 106 -7.13 4.14 5.74
CA CYS A 106 -6.86 5.09 6.83
C CYS A 106 -6.04 6.30 6.37
N GLU A 107 -5.55 6.31 5.13
CA GLU A 107 -4.81 7.45 4.59
C GLU A 107 -5.72 8.66 4.42
N SER A 108 -5.16 9.85 4.67
CA SER A 108 -5.91 11.11 4.59
C SER A 108 -6.40 11.42 3.17
N GLU A 109 -5.68 10.95 2.15
CA GLU A 109 -6.02 11.15 0.73
C GLU A 109 -5.87 9.88 -0.11
N PRO A 110 -6.76 8.88 0.04
CA PRO A 110 -6.62 7.60 -0.65
C PRO A 110 -6.65 7.71 -2.18
N ARG A 111 -7.31 8.75 -2.74
CA ARG A 111 -7.31 8.99 -4.20
C ARG A 111 -5.98 9.44 -4.73
N VAL A 112 -5.19 10.16 -3.94
CA VAL A 112 -3.82 10.56 -4.31
C VAL A 112 -2.97 9.32 -4.47
N VAL A 113 -3.04 8.39 -3.52
CA VAL A 113 -2.31 7.12 -3.58
C VAL A 113 -2.77 6.29 -4.76
N SER A 114 -4.09 6.15 -4.98
CA SER A 114 -4.64 5.39 -6.11
C SER A 114 -4.21 5.98 -7.46
N ALA A 115 -4.29 7.31 -7.63
CA ALA A 115 -3.87 8.00 -8.84
C ALA A 115 -2.35 7.81 -9.08
N PHE A 116 -1.54 7.95 -8.04
CA PHE A 116 -0.10 7.70 -8.12
C PHE A 116 0.20 6.27 -8.56
N VAL A 117 -0.46 5.26 -7.99
CA VAL A 117 -0.20 3.85 -8.35
C VAL A 117 -0.57 3.56 -9.80
N VAL A 118 -1.67 4.13 -10.31
CA VAL A 118 -2.07 4.00 -11.72
C VAL A 118 -1.00 4.62 -12.65
N ASP A 119 -0.53 5.83 -12.34
CA ASP A 119 0.51 6.49 -13.13
C ASP A 119 1.85 5.76 -13.04
N LEU A 120 2.19 5.23 -11.85
CA LEU A 120 3.39 4.43 -11.63
C LEU A 120 3.40 3.16 -12.50
N TYR A 121 2.28 2.45 -12.64
CA TYR A 121 2.18 1.29 -13.53
C TYR A 121 2.24 1.69 -15.00
N ALA A 122 1.62 2.82 -15.36
CA ALA A 122 1.73 3.36 -16.70
C ALA A 122 3.19 3.74 -17.02
N GLU A 123 3.94 4.31 -16.07
CA GLU A 123 5.37 4.60 -16.23
C GLU A 123 6.19 3.32 -16.32
N ALA A 124 5.96 2.34 -15.45
CA ALA A 124 6.64 1.05 -15.45
C ALA A 124 6.51 0.30 -16.79
N SER A 125 5.40 0.49 -17.51
CA SER A 125 5.22 -0.11 -18.85
C SER A 125 6.19 0.43 -19.92
N ARG A 126 6.83 1.57 -19.68
CA ARG A 126 7.71 2.28 -20.63
C ARG A 126 9.14 2.48 -20.11
N ASN A 127 9.33 2.42 -18.80
CA ASN A 127 10.60 2.67 -18.12
C ASN A 127 11.07 1.43 -17.38
N PRO A 128 12.06 0.67 -17.90
CA PRO A 128 12.52 -0.57 -17.28
C PRO A 128 13.03 -0.40 -15.84
N ARG A 129 13.66 0.75 -15.51
CA ARG A 129 14.13 1.01 -14.14
C ARG A 129 12.97 1.13 -13.16
N VAL A 130 11.90 1.82 -13.54
CA VAL A 130 10.68 1.93 -12.73
C VAL A 130 9.99 0.57 -12.65
N ALA A 131 9.95 -0.19 -13.76
CA ALA A 131 9.41 -1.55 -13.77
C ALA A 131 10.13 -2.47 -12.77
N ASP A 132 11.46 -2.40 -12.69
CA ASP A 132 12.25 -3.20 -11.75
C ASP A 132 11.92 -2.84 -10.29
N LEU A 133 11.80 -1.56 -9.96
CA LEU A 133 11.40 -1.10 -8.63
C LEU A 133 9.99 -1.57 -8.26
N VAL A 134 9.03 -1.45 -9.17
CA VAL A 134 7.65 -1.91 -8.95
C VAL A 134 7.61 -3.43 -8.75
N ARG A 135 8.34 -4.17 -9.57
CA ARG A 135 8.42 -5.64 -9.48
C ARG A 135 9.00 -6.10 -8.14
N ASP A 136 10.06 -5.43 -7.67
CA ASP A 136 10.70 -5.73 -6.39
C ASP A 136 9.76 -5.47 -5.20
N VAL A 137 9.05 -4.35 -5.20
CA VAL A 137 8.02 -4.05 -4.20
C VAL A 137 6.90 -5.09 -4.21
N LEU A 138 6.37 -5.43 -5.39
CA LEU A 138 5.31 -6.43 -5.52
C LEU A 138 5.76 -7.80 -5.05
N LYS A 139 6.95 -8.23 -5.44
CA LYS A 139 7.54 -9.50 -5.00
C LYS A 139 7.63 -9.58 -3.48
N THR A 140 8.25 -8.57 -2.84
CA THR A 140 8.36 -8.51 -1.37
C THR A 140 7.00 -8.59 -0.69
N SER A 141 6.02 -7.86 -1.21
CA SER A 141 4.66 -7.84 -0.65
C SER A 141 3.94 -9.18 -0.79
N MET A 142 4.03 -9.80 -1.98
CA MET A 142 3.39 -11.11 -2.24
C MET A 142 4.04 -12.24 -1.44
N GLU A 143 5.37 -12.25 -1.34
CA GLU A 143 6.10 -13.23 -0.51
C GLU A 143 5.70 -13.10 0.96
N GLY A 144 5.57 -11.89 1.50
CA GLY A 144 5.12 -11.67 2.88
C GLY A 144 3.69 -12.16 3.13
N VAL A 145 2.76 -11.89 2.21
CA VAL A 145 1.38 -12.40 2.30
C VAL A 145 1.35 -13.93 2.15
N ALA A 146 2.13 -14.50 1.23
CA ALA A 146 2.24 -15.94 1.06
C ALA A 146 2.77 -16.64 2.33
N GLU A 147 3.71 -16.00 3.04
CA GLU A 147 4.21 -16.50 4.32
C GLU A 147 3.12 -16.50 5.41
N LEU A 148 2.31 -15.44 5.50
CA LEU A 148 1.16 -15.41 6.41
C LEU A 148 0.15 -16.52 6.09
N ILE A 149 -0.19 -16.72 4.82
CA ILE A 149 -1.09 -17.79 4.37
C ILE A 149 -0.50 -19.16 4.72
N GLY A 150 0.78 -19.39 4.41
CA GLY A 150 1.44 -20.69 4.63
C GLY A 150 1.53 -21.11 6.10
N ARG A 151 1.50 -20.14 7.04
CA ARG A 151 1.49 -20.39 8.49
C ARG A 151 0.09 -20.59 9.06
N ALA A 152 -0.95 -20.21 8.33
CA ALA A 152 -2.32 -20.24 8.82
C ALA A 152 -2.91 -21.67 8.77
N PRO A 153 -3.48 -22.17 9.87
CA PRO A 153 -4.14 -23.49 9.88
C PRO A 153 -5.28 -23.60 8.86
N GLU A 154 -6.00 -22.53 8.65
CA GLU A 154 -7.14 -22.45 7.72
C GLU A 154 -6.70 -22.72 6.26
N ALA A 155 -5.49 -22.31 5.90
CA ALA A 155 -4.95 -22.51 4.56
C ALA A 155 -4.48 -23.94 4.30
N GLN A 156 -4.38 -24.79 5.32
CA GLN A 156 -3.94 -26.19 5.17
C GLN A 156 -5.08 -27.10 4.67
N THR A 157 -6.33 -26.69 4.80
CA THR A 157 -7.51 -27.53 4.58
C THR A 157 -8.37 -27.14 3.39
N ALA A 158 -8.25 -25.92 2.85
CA ALA A 158 -9.17 -25.43 1.82
C ALA A 158 -8.51 -24.35 0.96
N THR A 159 -7.58 -24.74 0.10
CA THR A 159 -6.93 -23.80 -0.84
C THR A 159 -7.28 -24.06 -2.30
N HIS A 160 -8.27 -24.93 -2.58
CA HIS A 160 -8.61 -25.35 -3.94
C HIS A 160 -7.40 -25.82 -4.76
N GLY A 161 -6.38 -26.38 -4.09
CA GLY A 161 -5.13 -26.84 -4.73
C GLY A 161 -4.12 -25.74 -5.07
N LEU A 162 -4.41 -24.48 -4.68
CA LEU A 162 -3.48 -23.38 -4.89
C LEU A 162 -2.40 -23.34 -3.82
N THR A 163 -1.19 -22.99 -4.22
CA THR A 163 -0.08 -22.72 -3.32
C THR A 163 -0.25 -21.38 -2.59
N PRO A 164 0.41 -21.14 -1.44
CA PRO A 164 0.34 -19.85 -0.77
C PRO A 164 0.70 -18.64 -1.65
N ILE A 165 1.65 -18.80 -2.57
CA ILE A 165 2.03 -17.71 -3.46
C ILE A 165 0.96 -17.43 -4.53
N GLU A 166 0.33 -18.45 -5.10
CA GLU A 166 -0.78 -18.29 -6.05
C GLU A 166 -2.00 -17.65 -5.39
N LEU A 167 -2.28 -18.00 -4.12
CA LEU A 167 -3.31 -17.32 -3.31
C LEU A 167 -2.95 -15.85 -3.05
N ALA A 168 -1.69 -15.55 -2.73
CA ALA A 168 -1.22 -14.19 -2.56
C ALA A 168 -1.35 -13.39 -3.86
N GLU A 169 -0.98 -13.94 -5.02
CA GLU A 169 -1.15 -13.31 -6.33
C GLU A 169 -2.61 -12.97 -6.62
N LEU A 170 -3.55 -13.90 -6.34
CA LEU A 170 -4.98 -13.69 -6.52
C LEU A 170 -5.50 -12.57 -5.60
N ILE A 171 -5.10 -12.58 -4.33
CA ILE A 171 -5.45 -11.55 -3.34
C ILE A 171 -4.93 -10.19 -3.81
N PHE A 172 -3.68 -10.11 -4.27
CA PHE A 172 -3.10 -8.88 -4.80
C PHE A 172 -3.81 -8.39 -6.06
N ALA A 173 -4.20 -9.27 -6.97
CA ALA A 173 -4.96 -8.90 -8.16
C ALA A 173 -6.28 -8.21 -7.80
N VAL A 174 -7.01 -8.74 -6.82
CA VAL A 174 -8.26 -8.13 -6.34
C VAL A 174 -7.99 -6.81 -5.62
N ALA A 175 -7.02 -6.75 -4.70
CA ALA A 175 -6.66 -5.53 -3.98
C ALA A 175 -6.25 -4.40 -4.94
N ARG A 176 -5.45 -4.71 -5.96
CA ARG A 176 -5.04 -3.75 -6.99
C ARG A 176 -6.20 -3.32 -7.88
N GLY A 177 -7.09 -4.25 -8.25
CA GLY A 177 -8.31 -3.93 -8.95
C GLY A 177 -9.18 -2.95 -8.17
N MET A 178 -9.38 -3.16 -6.87
CA MET A 178 -10.13 -2.24 -6.00
C MET A 178 -9.51 -0.84 -5.97
N LEU A 179 -8.19 -0.76 -5.82
CA LEU A 179 -7.44 0.50 -5.81
C LEU A 179 -7.55 1.24 -7.15
N MET A 180 -7.49 0.54 -8.28
CA MET A 180 -7.70 1.15 -9.61
C MET A 180 -9.13 1.67 -9.77
N PHE A 181 -10.13 0.93 -9.31
CA PHE A 181 -11.52 1.41 -9.35
C PHE A 181 -11.78 2.62 -8.46
N ASP A 182 -11.03 2.80 -7.37
CA ASP A 182 -11.15 3.97 -6.49
C ASP A 182 -10.83 5.30 -7.20
N VAL A 183 -9.96 5.28 -8.22
CA VAL A 183 -9.71 6.46 -9.07
C VAL A 183 -10.95 6.87 -9.86
N LEU A 184 -11.74 5.89 -10.31
CA LEU A 184 -12.90 6.09 -11.19
C LEU A 184 -14.20 6.33 -10.42
N ARG A 185 -14.20 6.18 -9.10
CA ARG A 185 -15.40 6.33 -8.26
C ARG A 185 -15.76 7.79 -8.03
N PRO A 186 -17.06 8.08 -7.80
CA PRO A 186 -17.49 9.40 -7.37
C PRO A 186 -16.73 9.87 -6.12
N GLN A 187 -16.48 11.18 -6.03
CA GLN A 187 -15.72 11.78 -4.92
C GLN A 187 -16.42 11.68 -3.55
N GLU A 188 -17.70 11.32 -3.55
CA GLU A 188 -18.60 11.37 -2.40
C GLU A 188 -18.45 10.22 -1.41
N MET A 189 -17.68 9.16 -1.78
CA MET A 189 -17.49 8.03 -0.87
C MET A 189 -16.60 8.40 0.31
N THR A 190 -17.13 8.29 1.51
CA THR A 190 -16.41 8.54 2.76
C THR A 190 -15.33 7.46 3.02
N ALA A 191 -14.37 7.76 3.89
CA ALA A 191 -13.36 6.77 4.32
C ALA A 191 -14.02 5.56 5.00
N ALA A 192 -15.11 5.77 5.76
CA ALA A 192 -15.86 4.69 6.41
C ALA A 192 -16.54 3.75 5.40
N GLU A 193 -17.19 4.29 4.39
CA GLU A 193 -17.82 3.50 3.32
C GLU A 193 -16.78 2.72 2.51
N ARG A 194 -15.63 3.32 2.21
CA ARG A 194 -14.53 2.64 1.54
C ARG A 194 -14.00 1.48 2.38
N ARG A 195 -13.76 1.72 3.67
CA ARG A 195 -13.31 0.67 4.60
C ARG A 195 -14.34 -0.47 4.68
N ALA A 196 -15.62 -0.16 4.84
CA ALA A 196 -16.68 -1.16 4.90
C ALA A 196 -16.70 -2.05 3.64
N ARG A 197 -16.55 -1.44 2.46
CA ARG A 197 -16.47 -2.16 1.20
C ARG A 197 -15.24 -3.06 1.10
N HIS A 198 -14.07 -2.57 1.54
CA HIS A 198 -12.85 -3.38 1.55
C HIS A 198 -12.99 -4.59 2.46
N LEU A 199 -13.58 -4.41 3.65
CA LEU A 199 -13.87 -5.51 4.56
C LEU A 199 -14.85 -6.53 3.95
N GLU A 200 -15.90 -6.07 3.28
CA GLU A 200 -16.86 -6.95 2.60
C GLU A 200 -16.17 -7.80 1.52
N VAL A 201 -15.36 -7.18 0.67
CA VAL A 201 -14.60 -7.91 -0.35
C VAL A 201 -13.62 -8.89 0.28
N THR A 202 -12.87 -8.48 1.32
CA THR A 202 -11.94 -9.36 2.04
C THR A 202 -12.66 -10.59 2.60
N ARG A 203 -13.80 -10.41 3.28
CA ARG A 203 -14.61 -11.51 3.83
C ARG A 203 -15.19 -12.41 2.77
N THR A 204 -15.56 -11.85 1.62
CA THR A 204 -16.04 -12.63 0.48
C THR A 204 -14.93 -13.47 -0.13
N LEU A 205 -13.75 -12.88 -0.36
CA LEU A 205 -12.56 -13.60 -0.82
C LEU A 205 -12.17 -14.71 0.14
N TRP A 206 -12.13 -14.41 1.44
CA TRP A 206 -11.81 -15.41 2.45
C TRP A 206 -12.75 -16.60 2.40
N ARG A 207 -14.07 -16.37 2.30
CA ARG A 207 -15.06 -17.44 2.17
C ARG A 207 -14.86 -18.29 0.92
N LEU A 208 -14.57 -17.65 -0.20
CA LEU A 208 -14.36 -18.33 -1.48
C LEU A 208 -13.06 -19.13 -1.53
N LEU A 209 -11.99 -18.65 -0.88
CA LEU A 209 -10.65 -19.24 -1.00
C LEU A 209 -10.32 -20.22 0.13
N PHE A 210 -10.89 -20.03 1.32
CA PHE A 210 -10.48 -20.75 2.53
C PHE A 210 -11.62 -21.51 3.24
N LYS A 211 -12.85 -21.48 2.73
CA LYS A 211 -13.93 -22.36 3.23
C LYS A 211 -14.03 -23.62 2.40
N PRO A 212 -14.30 -24.79 3.04
CA PRO A 212 -14.58 -26.02 2.32
C PRO A 212 -15.82 -25.87 1.42
N GLU A 213 -15.78 -26.48 0.23
CA GLU A 213 -16.91 -26.47 -0.73
C GLU A 213 -18.25 -26.92 -0.10
N ALA A 214 -18.17 -27.86 0.88
CA ALA A 214 -19.34 -28.33 1.59
C ALA A 214 -20.09 -27.24 2.40
N GLU A 215 -19.42 -26.18 2.83
CA GLU A 215 -20.03 -25.06 3.53
C GLU A 215 -20.59 -23.98 2.60
N LEU A 216 -20.15 -23.96 1.33
CA LEU A 216 -20.63 -23.01 0.32
C LEU A 216 -21.97 -23.44 -0.28
N ALA A 217 -22.31 -24.74 -0.21
CA ALA A 217 -23.54 -25.28 -0.78
C ALA A 217 -24.79 -25.01 0.06
N TYR A 218 -24.66 -24.49 1.29
CA TYR A 218 -25.76 -24.25 2.23
C TYR A 218 -25.91 -22.78 2.66
N ALA A 219 -25.22 -21.83 2.02
CA ALA A 219 -25.28 -20.38 2.30
C ALA A 219 -25.99 -19.65 1.15
#